data_e584bd92ccc3dce422c846f5565caf0f
#
_entry.id   e584bd92ccc3dce422c846f5565caf0f
#
_cell.length_a   1.000
_cell.length_b   1.000
_cell.length_c   1.000
_cell.angle_alpha   90.00
_cell.angle_beta   90.00
_cell.angle_gamma   90.00
#
_symmetry.space_group_name_H-M   'P 1'
#
loop_
_entity.id
_entity.type
_entity.pdbx_description
1 polymer ?
#
loop_
_entity_poly.entity_id
_entity_poly.type
_entity_poly.pdbx_seq_one_letter_code
_entity_poly.pdbx_strand_id
1 'polypeptide(L)'
;GKYNGLQQLGYPEWYAQGNAWEATFMAPEFFAEHAEINGFPRVAEIDTMVVSLGSLPSDPSGLCTWQSQLVRLDDVMFTEADGKATFATDDANTNRTLQDMNGNTIIVRNSNYADFRSQKLPVGTGSVVGILSYYGTAWQILLRSAEDCIGFSKDGKGTAVNPYVMEDVAALQGTGKTGWFSGYIVGSVKPGKSAVASNEDVQWE
;
A
#
# COMPACT_ATOMS: atom_id res chain seq x y z
N GLY A 1 -19.61 10.52 -13.41
CA GLY A 1 -18.88 11.79 -13.59
C GLY A 1 -17.40 11.68 -13.24
N LYS A 2 -16.69 12.78 -13.34
CA LYS A 2 -15.27 12.90 -12.94
C LYS A 2 -15.12 14.07 -11.98
N TYR A 3 -14.26 13.90 -10.99
CA TYR A 3 -13.82 14.95 -10.09
C TYR A 3 -12.31 14.86 -9.90
N ASN A 4 -11.58 15.90 -10.29
CA ASN A 4 -10.11 15.93 -10.25
C ASN A 4 -9.43 14.66 -10.83
N GLY A 5 -9.96 14.14 -11.95
CA GLY A 5 -9.46 12.93 -12.60
C GLY A 5 -10.05 11.63 -12.08
N LEU A 6 -10.63 11.61 -10.88
CA LEU A 6 -11.30 10.44 -10.31
C LEU A 6 -12.67 10.23 -10.97
N GLN A 7 -12.93 9.04 -11.46
CA GLN A 7 -14.28 8.61 -11.86
C GLN A 7 -15.09 8.27 -10.60
N GLN A 8 -16.26 8.83 -10.48
CA GLN A 8 -17.12 8.57 -9.34
C GLN A 8 -18.60 8.63 -9.69
N LEU A 9 -19.41 7.91 -8.91
CA LEU A 9 -20.84 8.08 -8.87
C LEU A 9 -21.14 9.33 -8.05
N GLY A 10 -21.93 10.26 -8.60
CA GLY A 10 -22.28 11.49 -7.91
C GLY A 10 -23.49 12.16 -8.56
N TYR A 11 -24.12 13.08 -7.83
CA TYR A 11 -25.18 13.91 -8.37
C TYR A 11 -24.59 14.91 -9.35
N PRO A 12 -25.14 15.08 -10.57
CA PRO A 12 -24.65 16.07 -11.53
C PRO A 12 -25.02 17.48 -11.07
N GLU A 13 -24.04 18.34 -10.94
CA GLU A 13 -24.20 19.75 -10.63
C GLU A 13 -23.47 20.61 -11.68
N TRP A 14 -24.10 21.72 -12.06
CA TRP A 14 -23.49 22.66 -13.00
C TRP A 14 -22.46 23.54 -12.27
N TYR A 15 -21.20 23.38 -12.60
CA TYR A 15 -20.12 24.21 -12.08
C TYR A 15 -19.91 25.41 -13.01
N ALA A 16 -20.46 26.58 -12.65
CA ALA A 16 -20.47 27.76 -13.49
C ALA A 16 -19.06 28.32 -13.81
N GLN A 17 -18.14 28.26 -12.82
CA GLN A 17 -16.77 28.74 -12.99
C GLN A 17 -15.96 27.89 -13.98
N GLY A 18 -16.22 26.61 -14.03
CA GLY A 18 -15.58 25.67 -14.94
C GLY A 18 -16.37 25.44 -16.23
N ASN A 19 -17.57 26.02 -16.35
CA ASN A 19 -18.50 25.80 -17.47
C ASN A 19 -18.69 24.30 -17.80
N ALA A 20 -18.88 23.48 -16.78
CA ALA A 20 -18.96 22.02 -16.89
C ALA A 20 -19.95 21.40 -15.89
N TRP A 21 -20.43 20.22 -16.23
CA TRP A 21 -21.14 19.37 -15.27
C TRP A 21 -20.12 18.56 -14.47
N GLU A 22 -20.22 18.65 -13.15
CA GLU A 22 -19.38 17.89 -12.21
C GLU A 22 -20.22 16.90 -11.40
N ALA A 23 -19.56 15.84 -10.92
CA ALA A 23 -20.15 14.92 -9.98
C ALA A 23 -19.92 15.47 -8.57
N THR A 24 -21.00 15.75 -7.86
CA THR A 24 -20.96 16.23 -6.48
C THR A 24 -21.50 15.17 -5.50
N PHE A 25 -21.64 15.55 -4.26
CA PHE A 25 -22.23 14.69 -3.24
C PHE A 25 -23.62 14.21 -3.67
N MET A 26 -23.84 12.91 -3.55
CA MET A 26 -25.15 12.29 -3.77
C MET A 26 -25.81 12.04 -2.42
N ALA A 27 -26.92 12.72 -2.16
CA ALA A 27 -27.70 12.51 -0.95
C ALA A 27 -28.23 11.06 -0.88
N PRO A 28 -28.36 10.47 0.30
CA PRO A 28 -28.83 9.08 0.46
C PRO A 28 -30.17 8.81 -0.24
N GLU A 29 -31.06 9.78 -0.27
CA GLU A 29 -32.37 9.67 -0.92
C GLU A 29 -32.23 9.48 -2.43
N PHE A 30 -31.37 10.25 -3.07
CA PHE A 30 -31.08 10.11 -4.50
C PHE A 30 -30.39 8.78 -4.81
N PHE A 31 -29.48 8.35 -3.93
CA PHE A 31 -28.85 7.04 -4.09
C PHE A 31 -29.91 5.92 -4.05
N ALA A 32 -30.82 5.98 -3.10
CA ALA A 32 -31.87 4.97 -2.93
C ALA A 32 -32.85 4.90 -4.13
N GLU A 33 -33.07 6.03 -4.83
CA GLU A 33 -33.90 6.08 -6.04
C GLU A 33 -33.22 5.44 -7.26
N HIS A 34 -31.87 5.38 -7.27
CA HIS A 34 -31.08 4.97 -8.44
C HIS A 34 -30.26 3.71 -8.21
N ALA A 35 -30.26 3.15 -7.01
CA ALA A 35 -29.53 1.96 -6.65
C ALA A 35 -30.42 0.92 -5.96
N GLU A 36 -30.42 -0.28 -6.46
CA GLU A 36 -31.08 -1.42 -5.85
C GLU A 36 -30.02 -2.36 -5.26
N ILE A 37 -30.19 -2.69 -3.97
CA ILE A 37 -29.33 -3.68 -3.30
C ILE A 37 -29.89 -5.07 -3.62
N ASN A 38 -29.15 -5.84 -4.40
CA ASN A 38 -29.55 -7.18 -4.81
C ASN A 38 -28.73 -8.25 -4.09
N GLY A 39 -29.31 -8.85 -3.06
CA GLY A 39 -28.68 -9.91 -2.26
C GLY A 39 -27.74 -9.41 -1.17
N PHE A 40 -26.94 -10.32 -0.63
CA PHE A 40 -25.98 -10.04 0.45
C PHE A 40 -24.56 -9.83 -0.11
N PRO A 41 -23.73 -9.03 0.57
CA PRO A 41 -22.33 -8.89 0.21
C PRO A 41 -21.60 -10.24 0.19
N ARG A 42 -20.86 -10.51 -0.89
CA ARG A 42 -20.04 -11.73 -1.05
C ARG A 42 -18.57 -11.38 -0.93
N VAL A 43 -18.13 -11.10 0.29
CA VAL A 43 -16.77 -10.61 0.58
C VAL A 43 -15.68 -11.55 0.05
N ALA A 44 -15.93 -12.88 0.07
CA ALA A 44 -14.99 -13.86 -0.44
C ALA A 44 -14.79 -13.81 -1.97
N GLU A 45 -15.66 -13.11 -2.69
CA GLU A 45 -15.57 -12.96 -4.15
C GLU A 45 -14.91 -11.63 -4.56
N ILE A 46 -14.54 -10.78 -3.60
CA ILE A 46 -13.82 -9.54 -3.90
C ILE A 46 -12.38 -9.89 -4.23
N ASP A 47 -12.03 -9.72 -5.50
CA ASP A 47 -10.66 -9.89 -5.94
C ASP A 47 -9.79 -8.72 -5.46
N THR A 48 -8.63 -9.06 -4.90
CA THR A 48 -7.65 -8.08 -4.44
C THR A 48 -6.41 -8.16 -5.34
N MET A 49 -6.21 -7.15 -6.14
CA MET A 49 -5.09 -7.11 -7.07
C MET A 49 -3.79 -6.76 -6.35
N VAL A 50 -2.79 -7.65 -6.40
CA VAL A 50 -1.45 -7.34 -5.89
C VAL A 50 -0.73 -6.46 -6.90
N VAL A 51 -0.26 -5.30 -6.47
CA VAL A 51 0.39 -4.32 -7.34
C VAL A 51 1.72 -3.85 -6.77
N SER A 52 2.65 -3.52 -7.65
CA SER A 52 3.90 -2.83 -7.31
C SER A 52 3.73 -1.33 -7.58
N LEU A 53 4.27 -0.47 -6.71
CA LEU A 53 4.20 0.98 -6.89
C LEU A 53 4.83 1.45 -8.20
N GLY A 54 5.91 0.79 -8.64
CA GLY A 54 6.57 1.09 -9.91
C GLY A 54 5.78 0.67 -11.16
N SER A 55 4.70 -0.11 -11.01
CA SER A 55 3.86 -0.58 -12.13
C SER A 55 2.59 0.24 -12.34
N LEU A 56 2.32 1.22 -11.49
CA LEU A 56 1.13 2.06 -11.62
C LEU A 56 1.17 2.86 -12.93
N PRO A 57 0.08 2.85 -13.73
CA PRO A 57 0.07 3.58 -14.99
C PRO A 57 0.14 5.08 -14.79
N SER A 58 0.91 5.75 -15.63
CA SER A 58 1.06 7.22 -15.64
C SER A 58 0.19 7.90 -16.69
N ASP A 59 -0.37 7.15 -17.64
CA ASP A 59 -1.16 7.68 -18.73
C ASP A 59 -2.67 7.66 -18.44
N PRO A 60 -3.47 8.58 -19.03
CA PRO A 60 -4.91 8.66 -18.80
C PRO A 60 -5.70 7.41 -19.23
N SER A 61 -5.20 6.61 -20.16
CA SER A 61 -5.90 5.40 -20.63
C SER A 61 -5.86 4.29 -19.59
N GLY A 62 -4.76 4.17 -18.85
CA GLY A 62 -4.62 3.24 -17.73
C GLY A 62 -5.41 3.66 -16.49
N LEU A 63 -5.61 4.97 -16.29
CA LEU A 63 -6.27 5.50 -15.09
C LEU A 63 -7.67 4.92 -14.87
N CYS A 64 -8.47 4.80 -15.95
CA CYS A 64 -9.85 4.35 -15.83
C CYS A 64 -10.00 2.88 -15.40
N THR A 65 -9.05 2.04 -15.77
CA THR A 65 -9.08 0.60 -15.47
C THR A 65 -8.60 0.31 -14.05
N TRP A 66 -7.71 1.16 -13.51
CA TRP A 66 -7.06 0.94 -12.23
C TRP A 66 -7.76 1.66 -11.08
N GLN A 67 -8.49 2.73 -11.36
CA GLN A 67 -9.23 3.47 -10.33
C GLN A 67 -10.30 2.61 -9.67
N SER A 68 -10.48 2.82 -8.37
CA SER A 68 -11.48 2.16 -7.53
C SER A 68 -11.31 0.65 -7.37
N GLN A 69 -10.15 0.11 -7.79
CA GLN A 69 -9.81 -1.29 -7.54
C GLN A 69 -9.34 -1.47 -6.09
N LEU A 70 -9.70 -2.61 -5.50
CA LEU A 70 -9.10 -3.04 -4.24
C LEU A 70 -7.72 -3.61 -4.56
N VAL A 71 -6.69 -2.98 -4.01
CA VAL A 71 -5.30 -3.37 -4.27
C VAL A 71 -4.59 -3.74 -2.98
N ARG A 72 -3.56 -4.56 -3.11
CA ARG A 72 -2.62 -4.88 -2.06
C ARG A 72 -1.21 -4.48 -2.51
N LEU A 73 -0.55 -3.75 -1.63
CA LEU A 73 0.86 -3.38 -1.73
C LEU A 73 1.62 -4.17 -0.68
N ASP A 74 2.59 -4.94 -1.11
CA ASP A 74 3.44 -5.72 -0.21
C ASP A 74 4.78 -5.02 0.01
N ASP A 75 5.43 -5.33 1.14
CA ASP A 75 6.75 -4.85 1.51
C ASP A 75 6.87 -3.31 1.49
N VAL A 76 5.84 -2.64 2.01
CA VAL A 76 5.78 -1.17 2.11
C VAL A 76 5.90 -0.69 3.56
N MET A 77 6.35 0.54 3.73
CA MET A 77 6.47 1.20 5.03
C MET A 77 5.91 2.62 4.97
N PHE A 78 5.36 3.09 6.09
CA PHE A 78 5.02 4.50 6.25
C PHE A 78 6.27 5.30 6.61
N THR A 79 6.63 6.27 5.79
CA THR A 79 7.85 7.07 6.01
C THR A 79 7.77 7.95 7.27
N GLU A 80 6.56 8.32 7.68
CA GLU A 80 6.30 9.13 8.88
C GLU A 80 6.10 8.31 10.16
N ALA A 81 6.21 6.98 10.10
CA ALA A 81 5.95 6.08 11.23
C ALA A 81 7.07 6.12 12.28
N ASP A 82 7.04 7.12 13.15
CA ASP A 82 7.98 7.38 14.24
C ASP A 82 7.52 6.82 15.60
N GLY A 83 6.43 6.07 15.63
CA GLY A 83 5.78 5.58 16.84
C GLY A 83 4.86 6.59 17.53
N LYS A 84 4.73 7.81 16.98
CA LYS A 84 3.86 8.90 17.48
C LYS A 84 2.85 9.34 16.44
N ALA A 85 3.25 9.45 15.17
CA ALA A 85 2.40 9.88 14.08
C ALA A 85 1.15 9.00 13.96
N THR A 86 0.00 9.63 13.74
CA THR A 86 -1.30 9.00 13.57
C THR A 86 -1.71 8.97 12.10
N PHE A 87 -2.74 8.20 11.74
CA PHE A 87 -3.25 8.16 10.37
C PHE A 87 -3.73 9.53 9.89
N ALA A 88 -4.50 10.24 10.72
CA ALA A 88 -4.88 11.63 10.45
C ALA A 88 -4.91 12.44 11.74
N THR A 89 -4.96 13.76 11.60
CA THR A 89 -5.21 14.71 12.69
C THR A 89 -6.72 14.94 12.83
N ASP A 90 -7.17 15.45 13.98
CA ASP A 90 -8.60 15.69 14.22
C ASP A 90 -9.16 16.84 13.38
N ASP A 91 -8.33 17.77 12.98
CA ASP A 91 -8.69 19.03 12.33
C ASP A 91 -8.61 18.99 10.81
N ALA A 92 -7.89 18.02 10.22
CA ALA A 92 -7.72 17.98 8.77
C ALA A 92 -7.47 16.58 8.21
N ASN A 93 -7.98 16.36 7.00
CA ASN A 93 -7.57 15.21 6.19
C ASN A 93 -6.04 15.20 6.02
N THR A 94 -5.43 14.06 6.24
CA THR A 94 -3.98 13.94 6.28
C THR A 94 -3.46 12.99 5.21
N ASN A 95 -2.43 13.41 4.50
CA ASN A 95 -1.66 12.54 3.62
C ASN A 95 -0.54 11.88 4.42
N ARG A 96 -0.36 10.57 4.20
CA ARG A 96 0.79 9.80 4.66
C ARG A 96 1.47 9.19 3.45
N THR A 97 2.75 8.93 3.56
CA THR A 97 3.54 8.39 2.45
C THR A 97 3.86 6.92 2.72
N LEU A 98 3.42 6.04 1.83
CA LEU A 98 3.93 4.69 1.74
C LEU A 98 5.10 4.66 0.78
N GLN A 99 6.15 3.93 1.13
CA GLN A 99 7.31 3.69 0.31
C GLN A 99 7.57 2.21 0.19
N ASP A 100 7.89 1.75 -1.02
CA ASP A 100 8.38 0.39 -1.27
C ASP A 100 9.90 0.28 -1.11
N MET A 101 10.41 -0.95 -1.22
CA MET A 101 11.84 -1.26 -1.11
C MET A 101 12.70 -0.60 -2.21
N ASN A 102 12.09 -0.19 -3.32
CA ASN A 102 12.78 0.45 -4.44
C ASN A 102 12.78 1.99 -4.35
N GLY A 103 12.15 2.53 -3.29
CA GLY A 103 12.03 3.97 -3.09
C GLY A 103 10.84 4.61 -3.82
N ASN A 104 9.99 3.84 -4.50
CA ASN A 104 8.75 4.37 -5.07
C ASN A 104 7.77 4.70 -3.95
N THR A 105 7.00 5.75 -4.14
CA THR A 105 6.07 6.25 -3.12
C THR A 105 4.66 6.39 -3.64
N ILE A 106 3.69 6.28 -2.72
CA ILE A 106 2.29 6.59 -2.96
C ILE A 106 1.69 7.27 -1.72
N ILE A 107 0.74 8.16 -1.95
CA ILE A 107 0.01 8.83 -0.88
C ILE A 107 -1.07 7.89 -0.33
N VAL A 108 -1.15 7.79 0.99
CA VAL A 108 -2.32 7.27 1.71
C VAL A 108 -3.11 8.46 2.23
N ARG A 109 -4.28 8.67 1.64
CA ARG A 109 -5.16 9.77 2.00
C ARG A 109 -6.11 9.34 3.11
N ASN A 110 -5.97 9.91 4.30
CA ASN A 110 -6.80 9.60 5.44
C ASN A 110 -7.74 10.75 5.77
N SER A 111 -9.00 10.40 6.01
CA SER A 111 -10.00 11.37 6.45
C SER A 111 -9.84 11.66 7.95
N ASN A 112 -10.03 12.91 8.35
CA ASN A 112 -10.15 13.28 9.75
C ASN A 112 -11.48 12.83 10.39
N TYR A 113 -12.39 12.25 9.61
CA TYR A 113 -13.61 11.61 10.10
C TYR A 113 -13.48 10.08 10.21
N ALA A 114 -12.33 9.51 9.81
CA ALA A 114 -12.11 8.07 9.92
C ALA A 114 -12.04 7.65 11.40
N ASP A 115 -12.68 6.54 11.75
CA ASP A 115 -12.67 6.01 13.11
C ASP A 115 -11.28 5.67 13.62
N PHE A 116 -10.37 5.31 12.71
CA PHE A 116 -8.98 4.98 13.00
C PHE A 116 -8.02 6.19 12.94
N ARG A 117 -8.50 7.41 12.67
CA ARG A 117 -7.66 8.60 12.46
C ARG A 117 -6.61 8.84 13.54
N SER A 118 -6.98 8.64 14.81
CA SER A 118 -6.10 8.84 15.97
C SER A 118 -5.21 7.65 16.30
N GLN A 119 -5.39 6.52 15.62
CA GLN A 119 -4.49 5.38 15.78
C GLN A 119 -3.13 5.71 15.18
N LYS A 120 -2.08 5.16 15.82
CA LYS A 120 -0.70 5.37 15.36
C LYS A 120 -0.44 4.61 14.07
N LEU A 121 0.36 5.23 13.20
CA LEU A 121 0.88 4.54 12.04
C LEU A 121 1.66 3.30 12.48
N PRO A 122 1.46 2.17 11.80
CA PRO A 122 2.24 0.97 12.09
C PRO A 122 3.69 1.19 11.66
N VAL A 123 4.61 0.83 12.53
CA VAL A 123 6.05 0.96 12.33
C VAL A 123 6.61 -0.28 11.67
N GLY A 124 7.59 -0.08 10.79
CA GLY A 124 8.27 -1.15 10.07
C GLY A 124 7.65 -1.44 8.71
N THR A 125 7.87 -2.63 8.20
CA THR A 125 7.43 -3.07 6.87
C THR A 125 6.27 -4.06 6.99
N GLY A 126 5.30 -3.91 6.11
CA GLY A 126 4.14 -4.79 6.06
C GLY A 126 3.41 -4.68 4.72
N SER A 127 2.19 -5.16 4.68
CA SER A 127 1.32 -5.05 3.51
C SER A 127 0.18 -4.07 3.79
N VAL A 128 -0.23 -3.34 2.78
CA VAL A 128 -1.38 -2.43 2.84
C VAL A 128 -2.40 -2.84 1.80
N VAL A 129 -3.63 -3.07 2.24
CA VAL A 129 -4.79 -3.25 1.36
C VAL A 129 -5.58 -1.95 1.35
N GLY A 130 -6.05 -1.51 0.19
CA GLY A 130 -6.83 -0.28 0.10
C GLY A 130 -7.43 -0.07 -1.27
N ILE A 131 -8.26 0.95 -1.37
CA ILE A 131 -8.86 1.34 -2.64
C ILE A 131 -7.91 2.26 -3.37
N LEU A 132 -7.51 1.87 -4.57
CA LEU A 132 -6.67 2.70 -5.43
C LEU A 132 -7.49 3.85 -6.00
N SER A 133 -7.10 5.06 -5.69
CA SER A 133 -7.76 6.29 -6.07
C SER A 133 -6.80 7.20 -6.83
N TYR A 134 -7.34 8.17 -7.53
CA TYR A 134 -6.57 9.16 -8.27
C TYR A 134 -7.10 10.57 -7.98
N TYR A 135 -6.20 11.50 -7.69
CA TYR A 135 -6.58 12.89 -7.45
C TYR A 135 -5.57 13.84 -8.06
N GLY A 136 -6.07 14.73 -8.91
CA GLY A 136 -5.23 15.66 -9.66
C GLY A 136 -4.32 14.93 -10.64
N THR A 137 -3.08 14.74 -10.28
CA THR A 137 -2.04 14.07 -11.07
C THR A 137 -1.39 12.89 -10.34
N ALA A 138 -1.92 12.48 -9.19
CA ALA A 138 -1.28 11.50 -8.33
C ALA A 138 -2.20 10.33 -7.98
N TRP A 139 -1.63 9.14 -7.94
CA TRP A 139 -2.25 7.99 -7.32
C TRP A 139 -2.26 8.13 -5.81
N GLN A 140 -3.30 7.64 -5.19
CA GLN A 140 -3.43 7.56 -3.74
C GLN A 140 -4.17 6.29 -3.31
N ILE A 141 -3.91 5.84 -2.10
CA ILE A 141 -4.61 4.75 -1.44
C ILE A 141 -5.59 5.33 -0.42
N LEU A 142 -6.79 4.78 -0.41
CA LEU A 142 -7.81 5.05 0.61
C LEU A 142 -7.94 3.79 1.46
N LEU A 143 -7.64 3.90 2.75
CA LEU A 143 -7.85 2.83 3.73
C LEU A 143 -9.32 2.81 4.16
N ARG A 144 -9.85 1.61 4.38
CA ARG A 144 -11.20 1.39 4.90
C ARG A 144 -11.20 1.32 6.42
N SER A 145 -10.09 0.77 6.98
CA SER A 145 -9.87 0.65 8.41
C SER A 145 -8.36 0.51 8.69
N ALA A 146 -7.97 0.49 9.96
CA ALA A 146 -6.58 0.24 10.36
C ALA A 146 -6.11 -1.19 10.07
N GLU A 147 -7.04 -2.15 10.02
CA GLU A 147 -6.79 -3.57 9.70
C GLU A 147 -6.36 -3.77 8.26
N ASP A 148 -6.53 -2.77 7.39
CA ASP A 148 -5.98 -2.75 6.05
C ASP A 148 -4.43 -2.70 6.04
N CYS A 149 -3.82 -2.40 7.19
CA CYS A 149 -2.38 -2.47 7.42
C CYS A 149 -2.02 -3.83 8.05
N ILE A 150 -1.48 -4.76 7.26
CA ILE A 150 -1.31 -6.16 7.61
C ILE A 150 0.16 -6.48 7.89
N GLY A 151 0.44 -7.14 9.00
CA GLY A 151 1.73 -7.76 9.30
C GLY A 151 2.88 -6.77 9.47
N PHE A 152 2.59 -5.50 9.77
CA PHE A 152 3.62 -4.54 10.10
C PHE A 152 4.38 -4.98 11.34
N SER A 153 5.69 -4.98 11.25
CA SER A 153 6.59 -5.38 12.33
C SER A 153 7.63 -4.29 12.55
N LYS A 154 7.87 -3.95 13.83
CA LYS A 154 8.95 -3.03 14.22
C LYS A 154 10.32 -3.55 13.78
N ASP A 155 10.41 -4.85 13.66
CA ASP A 155 11.59 -5.51 13.14
C ASP A 155 11.67 -5.44 11.62
N GLY A 156 10.86 -4.60 10.96
CA GLY A 156 10.82 -4.36 9.51
C GLY A 156 12.10 -4.77 8.79
N LYS A 157 12.47 -6.03 8.99
CA LYS A 157 13.71 -6.62 8.49
C LYS A 157 13.60 -6.78 7.00
N GLY A 158 14.71 -6.52 6.33
CA GLY A 158 14.78 -6.59 4.90
C GLY A 158 14.77 -5.23 4.20
N THR A 159 14.75 -4.13 4.94
CA THR A 159 14.94 -2.77 4.39
C THR A 159 16.41 -2.37 4.39
N ALA A 160 16.77 -1.34 3.63
CA ALA A 160 18.14 -0.80 3.64
C ALA A 160 18.58 -0.28 5.02
N VAL A 161 17.61 0.20 5.83
CA VAL A 161 17.88 0.72 7.18
C VAL A 161 17.79 -0.34 8.28
N ASN A 162 17.11 -1.45 8.00
CA ASN A 162 17.02 -2.61 8.91
C ASN A 162 17.09 -3.91 8.10
N PRO A 163 18.26 -4.26 7.57
CA PRO A 163 18.42 -5.43 6.71
C PRO A 163 18.22 -6.74 7.51
N TYR A 164 17.88 -7.81 6.79
CA TYR A 164 17.96 -9.14 7.31
C TYR A 164 19.39 -9.47 7.77
N VAL A 165 19.50 -10.21 8.86
CA VAL A 165 20.78 -10.75 9.35
C VAL A 165 20.80 -12.27 9.21
N MET A 166 21.95 -12.90 9.49
CA MET A 166 22.11 -14.35 9.29
C MET A 166 21.07 -15.21 10.03
N GLU A 167 20.64 -14.78 11.20
CA GLU A 167 19.63 -15.46 12.02
C GLU A 167 18.26 -15.53 11.34
N ASP A 168 17.98 -14.58 10.45
CA ASP A 168 16.69 -14.50 9.74
C ASP A 168 16.65 -15.45 8.53
N VAL A 169 17.80 -15.82 7.97
CA VAL A 169 17.91 -16.55 6.70
C VAL A 169 17.16 -17.89 6.75
N ALA A 170 17.26 -18.61 7.85
CA ALA A 170 16.59 -19.91 7.99
C ALA A 170 15.06 -19.79 7.88
N ALA A 171 14.49 -18.73 8.46
CA ALA A 171 13.05 -18.46 8.40
C ALA A 171 12.58 -17.96 7.03
N LEU A 172 13.49 -17.41 6.25
CA LEU A 172 13.18 -16.84 4.93
C LEU A 172 13.32 -17.85 3.79
N GLN A 173 14.03 -18.96 3.99
CA GLN A 173 14.23 -19.97 2.96
C GLN A 173 12.88 -20.52 2.46
N GLY A 174 12.71 -20.52 1.13
CA GLY A 174 11.49 -21.01 0.47
C GLY A 174 10.27 -20.09 0.57
N THR A 175 10.37 -18.92 1.20
CA THR A 175 9.24 -17.99 1.33
C THR A 175 9.04 -17.11 0.08
N GLY A 176 10.05 -17.03 -0.79
CA GLY A 176 10.05 -16.12 -1.95
C GLY A 176 10.20 -14.65 -1.59
N LYS A 177 10.42 -14.32 -0.31
CA LYS A 177 10.66 -12.94 0.12
C LYS A 177 12.01 -12.45 -0.38
N THR A 178 12.03 -11.21 -0.84
CA THR A 178 13.24 -10.48 -1.21
C THR A 178 13.45 -9.31 -0.25
N GLY A 179 14.69 -8.86 -0.10
CA GLY A 179 14.98 -7.73 0.76
C GLY A 179 16.48 -7.50 0.92
N TRP A 180 16.82 -6.48 1.66
CA TRP A 180 18.19 -6.16 2.00
C TRP A 180 18.74 -7.14 3.03
N PHE A 181 19.97 -7.53 2.85
CA PHE A 181 20.68 -8.43 3.74
C PHE A 181 21.99 -7.77 4.19
N SER A 182 22.30 -7.87 5.48
CA SER A 182 23.54 -7.40 6.07
C SER A 182 24.27 -8.56 6.73
N GLY A 183 25.54 -8.73 6.39
CA GLY A 183 26.39 -9.76 6.94
C GLY A 183 27.84 -9.59 6.50
N TYR A 184 28.72 -10.34 7.12
CA TYR A 184 30.12 -10.41 6.74
C TYR A 184 30.37 -11.67 5.92
N ILE A 185 31.08 -11.54 4.82
CA ILE A 185 31.60 -12.68 4.09
C ILE A 185 32.84 -13.15 4.85
N VAL A 186 32.71 -14.31 5.49
CA VAL A 186 33.80 -14.92 6.26
C VAL A 186 34.50 -16.03 5.48
N GLY A 187 33.94 -16.44 4.35
CA GLY A 187 34.48 -17.45 3.48
C GLY A 187 33.52 -17.84 2.37
N SER A 188 33.99 -18.61 1.44
CA SER A 188 33.24 -19.17 0.32
C SER A 188 33.29 -20.69 0.33
N VAL A 189 32.28 -21.33 -0.29
CA VAL A 189 32.29 -22.79 -0.47
C VAL A 189 33.38 -23.13 -1.50
N LYS A 190 34.24 -24.09 -1.19
CA LYS A 190 35.29 -24.54 -2.08
C LYS A 190 34.74 -25.00 -3.44
N PRO A 191 35.50 -24.81 -4.53
CA PRO A 191 35.06 -25.30 -5.83
C PRO A 191 34.69 -26.79 -5.82
N GLY A 192 33.57 -27.10 -6.46
CA GLY A 192 33.02 -28.46 -6.54
C GLY A 192 32.11 -28.85 -5.36
N LYS A 193 31.88 -27.96 -4.39
CA LYS A 193 30.91 -28.14 -3.31
C LYS A 193 29.66 -27.31 -3.55
N SER A 194 28.51 -27.88 -3.25
CA SER A 194 27.21 -27.19 -3.36
C SER A 194 26.67 -26.73 -2.01
N ALA A 195 27.25 -27.23 -0.93
CA ALA A 195 26.88 -26.88 0.44
C ALA A 195 28.08 -27.09 1.40
N VAL A 196 28.02 -26.42 2.55
CA VAL A 196 28.97 -26.60 3.64
C VAL A 196 28.48 -27.74 4.52
N ALA A 197 29.19 -28.85 4.56
CA ALA A 197 28.96 -29.96 5.46
C ALA A 197 29.94 -29.98 6.63
N SER A 198 31.13 -29.39 6.46
CA SER A 198 32.17 -29.24 7.47
C SER A 198 33.02 -28.00 7.23
N ASN A 199 33.86 -27.62 8.20
CA ASN A 199 34.78 -26.50 8.07
C ASN A 199 35.79 -26.69 6.91
N GLU A 200 36.02 -27.93 6.47
CA GLU A 200 36.88 -28.23 5.33
C GLU A 200 36.28 -27.84 3.97
N ASP A 201 34.94 -27.65 3.94
CA ASP A 201 34.25 -27.25 2.74
C ASP A 201 34.26 -25.71 2.52
N VAL A 202 34.78 -24.95 3.48
CA VAL A 202 34.85 -23.48 3.44
C VAL A 202 36.27 -23.05 3.10
N GLN A 203 36.35 -22.06 2.21
CA GLN A 203 37.55 -21.30 1.94
C GLN A 203 37.45 -19.97 2.70
N TRP A 204 38.30 -19.80 3.69
CA TRP A 204 38.37 -18.56 4.48
C TRP A 204 39.18 -17.51 3.71
N GLU A 205 38.72 -16.28 3.71
CA GLU A 205 39.44 -15.13 3.16
C GLU A 205 40.14 -14.36 4.28
#